data_57afef913167969ebda3f444ef29981c
#
_entry.id   57afef913167969ebda3f444ef29981c
#
_cell.length_a   1.000
_cell.length_b   1.000
_cell.length_c   1.000
_cell.angle_alpha   90.00
_cell.angle_beta   90.00
_cell.angle_gamma   90.00
#
_symmetry.space_group_name_H-M   'P 1'
#
loop_
_entity.id
_entity.type
_entity.pdbx_description
1 polymer ?
#
loop_
_entity_poly.entity_id
_entity_poly.type
_entity_poly.pdbx_seq_one_letter_code
_entity_poly.pdbx_strand_id
1 'polypeptide(L)'
;MRRWPTILFAVFVVVLGAVGWYYSGQILGPDAPPGKTGQRVLACTDSTIALASTFKARRPGQWAIEWPGGCGRIGPLVAEQADRVLTRFAIASGTPPDSTARLAGFAPDADPRTWFGWEFENVTVPSRVGPLPAWWIPGRDSTWAIFVHGRAATRAEMLRMLPAYRALGLPCLDLAYR
;
A
#
# COMPACT_ATOMS: atom_id res chain seq x y z
N MET A 1 -51.66 3.94 28.07
CA MET A 1 -50.31 4.58 28.05
C MET A 1 -49.56 4.11 26.83
N ARG A 2 -49.08 5.02 25.96
CA ARG A 2 -48.43 4.70 24.66
C ARG A 2 -47.03 4.12 24.89
N ARG A 3 -46.81 2.84 24.58
CA ARG A 3 -45.50 2.13 24.68
C ARG A 3 -44.50 2.48 23.55
N TRP A 4 -44.83 3.44 22.70
CA TRP A 4 -44.04 3.84 21.53
C TRP A 4 -42.64 4.36 21.85
N PRO A 5 -42.43 5.21 22.91
CA PRO A 5 -41.09 5.69 23.22
C PRO A 5 -40.15 4.58 23.66
N THR A 6 -40.66 3.56 24.36
CA THR A 6 -39.84 2.41 24.79
C THR A 6 -39.44 1.54 23.60
N ILE A 7 -40.36 1.35 22.62
CA ILE A 7 -40.09 0.59 21.40
C ILE A 7 -39.04 1.34 20.54
N LEU A 8 -39.20 2.67 20.38
CA LEU A 8 -38.24 3.49 19.63
C LEU A 8 -36.85 3.46 20.26
N PHE A 9 -36.77 3.55 21.58
CA PHE A 9 -35.50 3.44 22.30
C PHE A 9 -34.85 2.06 22.12
N ALA A 10 -35.62 0.98 22.22
CA ALA A 10 -35.12 -0.37 22.01
C ALA A 10 -34.58 -0.56 20.56
N VAL A 11 -35.32 -0.08 19.56
CA VAL A 11 -34.88 -0.10 18.16
C VAL A 11 -33.59 0.70 17.98
N PHE A 12 -33.48 1.88 18.57
CA PHE A 12 -32.28 2.71 18.52
C PHE A 12 -31.04 2.00 19.10
N VAL A 13 -31.19 1.35 20.27
CA VAL A 13 -30.11 0.56 20.88
C VAL A 13 -29.68 -0.61 20.01
N VAL A 14 -30.64 -1.33 19.42
CA VAL A 14 -30.34 -2.45 18.50
C VAL A 14 -29.60 -1.96 17.25
N VAL A 15 -30.01 -0.84 16.67
CA VAL A 15 -29.35 -0.25 15.51
C VAL A 15 -27.93 0.19 15.86
N LEU A 16 -27.73 0.86 16.99
CA LEU A 16 -26.37 1.22 17.43
C LEU A 16 -25.49 0.01 17.68
N GLY A 17 -26.04 -1.05 18.29
CA GLY A 17 -25.33 -2.32 18.49
C GLY A 17 -24.93 -2.98 17.18
N ALA A 18 -25.84 -3.01 16.20
CA ALA A 18 -25.56 -3.56 14.87
C ALA A 18 -24.51 -2.76 14.09
N VAL A 19 -24.59 -1.43 14.16
CA VAL A 19 -23.58 -0.53 13.58
C VAL A 19 -22.22 -0.73 14.25
N GLY A 20 -22.18 -0.76 15.57
CA GLY A 20 -20.95 -1.01 16.33
C GLY A 20 -20.34 -2.37 16.01
N TRP A 21 -21.15 -3.41 15.92
CA TRP A 21 -20.72 -4.76 15.51
C TRP A 21 -20.14 -4.77 14.09
N TYR A 22 -20.83 -4.16 13.14
CA TYR A 22 -20.38 -4.09 11.74
C TYR A 22 -19.03 -3.39 11.62
N TYR A 23 -18.88 -2.19 12.21
CA TYR A 23 -17.61 -1.46 12.15
C TYR A 23 -16.49 -2.11 12.98
N SER A 24 -16.82 -2.73 14.11
CA SER A 24 -15.86 -3.53 14.87
C SER A 24 -15.30 -4.68 14.03
N GLY A 25 -16.15 -5.39 13.28
CA GLY A 25 -15.72 -6.43 12.35
C GLY A 25 -14.80 -5.90 11.23
N GLN A 26 -15.09 -4.71 10.69
CA GLN A 26 -14.22 -4.06 9.69
C GLN A 26 -12.88 -3.63 10.29
N ILE A 27 -12.87 -3.25 11.55
CA ILE A 27 -11.67 -2.76 12.24
C ILE A 27 -10.81 -3.91 12.81
N LEU A 28 -11.39 -4.94 13.35
CA LEU A 28 -10.71 -6.05 14.01
C LEU A 28 -10.57 -7.31 13.15
N GLY A 29 -11.32 -7.38 12.05
CA GLY A 29 -11.24 -8.50 11.11
C GLY A 29 -9.92 -8.52 10.34
N PRO A 30 -9.45 -9.70 9.89
CA PRO A 30 -8.37 -9.77 8.95
C PRO A 30 -8.76 -9.04 7.65
N ASP A 31 -7.77 -8.41 7.02
CA ASP A 31 -8.02 -7.78 5.72
C ASP A 31 -8.61 -8.81 4.76
N ALA A 32 -9.67 -8.42 4.08
CA ALA A 32 -10.24 -9.26 3.04
C ALA A 32 -9.16 -9.55 1.98
N PRO A 33 -9.03 -10.80 1.54
CA PRO A 33 -8.09 -11.11 0.47
C PRO A 33 -8.37 -10.18 -0.72
N PRO A 34 -7.32 -9.73 -1.44
CA PRO A 34 -7.48 -8.77 -2.52
C PRO A 34 -8.57 -9.26 -3.48
N GLY A 35 -9.63 -8.45 -3.61
CA GLY A 35 -10.79 -8.80 -4.41
C GLY A 35 -10.37 -9.11 -5.85
N LYS A 36 -11.13 -9.98 -6.52
CA LYS A 36 -10.93 -10.47 -7.90
C LYS A 36 -10.98 -9.38 -9.00
N THR A 37 -11.16 -8.10 -8.65
CA THR A 37 -11.14 -6.98 -9.60
C THR A 37 -9.69 -6.60 -9.91
N GLY A 38 -9.03 -7.45 -10.68
CA GLY A 38 -7.69 -7.21 -11.18
C GLY A 38 -7.69 -6.20 -12.33
N GLN A 39 -6.65 -5.39 -12.38
CA GLN A 39 -6.30 -4.60 -13.55
C GLN A 39 -5.86 -5.57 -14.66
N ARG A 40 -6.50 -5.52 -15.82
CA ARG A 40 -6.13 -6.39 -16.93
C ARG A 40 -4.81 -5.94 -17.53
N VAL A 41 -3.86 -6.86 -17.64
CA VAL A 41 -2.58 -6.69 -18.34
C VAL A 41 -2.79 -7.08 -19.80
N LEU A 42 -2.40 -6.22 -20.72
CA LEU A 42 -2.53 -6.43 -22.15
C LEU A 42 -1.21 -6.87 -22.81
N ALA A 43 -0.10 -6.35 -22.30
CA ALA A 43 1.25 -6.72 -22.70
C ALA A 43 2.24 -6.31 -21.60
N CYS A 44 3.35 -7.02 -21.49
CA CYS A 44 4.43 -6.70 -20.58
C CYS A 44 5.78 -6.91 -21.28
N THR A 45 6.70 -5.96 -21.07
CA THR A 45 8.11 -6.03 -21.47
C THR A 45 8.99 -5.79 -20.24
N ASP A 46 10.29 -5.86 -20.38
CA ASP A 46 11.23 -5.64 -19.26
C ASP A 46 11.15 -4.22 -18.65
N SER A 47 10.65 -3.24 -19.43
CA SER A 47 10.64 -1.82 -18.99
C SER A 47 9.29 -1.11 -19.10
N THR A 48 8.30 -1.76 -19.71
CA THR A 48 6.96 -1.19 -19.89
C THR A 48 5.88 -2.24 -19.73
N ILE A 49 4.69 -1.79 -19.28
CA ILE A 49 3.50 -2.61 -19.19
C ILE A 49 2.32 -1.87 -19.80
N ALA A 50 1.54 -2.57 -20.61
CA ALA A 50 0.28 -2.07 -21.15
C ALA A 50 -0.88 -2.62 -20.31
N LEU A 51 -1.68 -1.73 -19.76
CA LEU A 51 -2.83 -2.03 -18.93
C LEU A 51 -4.12 -1.62 -19.65
N ALA A 52 -5.20 -2.35 -19.45
CA ALA A 52 -6.51 -1.90 -19.88
C ALA A 52 -6.81 -0.54 -19.23
N SER A 53 -7.41 0.38 -20.00
CA SER A 53 -7.68 1.73 -19.54
C SER A 53 -8.75 1.73 -18.46
N THR A 54 -8.35 2.12 -17.26
CA THR A 54 -9.22 2.31 -16.10
C THR A 54 -8.86 3.61 -15.39
N PHE A 55 -9.77 4.14 -14.59
CA PHE A 55 -9.48 5.32 -13.77
C PHE A 55 -8.21 5.16 -12.92
N LYS A 56 -7.97 3.96 -12.37
CA LYS A 56 -6.76 3.67 -11.57
C LYS A 56 -5.50 3.63 -12.43
N ALA A 57 -5.55 3.01 -13.61
CA ALA A 57 -4.40 2.89 -14.50
C ALA A 57 -3.95 4.23 -15.10
N ARG A 58 -4.87 5.20 -15.21
CA ARG A 58 -4.60 6.56 -15.71
C ARG A 58 -4.05 7.53 -14.68
N ARG A 59 -3.99 7.12 -13.40
CA ARG A 59 -3.48 8.00 -12.34
C ARG A 59 -2.01 8.30 -12.56
N PRO A 60 -1.59 9.57 -12.50
CA PRO A 60 -0.18 9.94 -12.55
C PRO A 60 0.56 9.44 -11.31
N GLY A 61 1.88 9.38 -11.39
CA GLY A 61 2.76 9.00 -10.28
C GLY A 61 3.30 7.58 -10.39
N GLN A 62 3.85 7.09 -9.28
CA GLN A 62 4.37 5.74 -9.16
C GLN A 62 3.44 4.91 -8.27
N TRP A 63 3.14 3.69 -8.70
CA TRP A 63 2.23 2.77 -8.04
C TRP A 63 2.84 1.38 -7.96
N ALA A 64 2.44 0.63 -6.95
CA ALA A 64 2.70 -0.79 -6.92
C ALA A 64 1.73 -1.52 -7.87
N ILE A 65 2.22 -2.58 -8.46
CA ILE A 65 1.42 -3.56 -9.19
C ILE A 65 1.78 -4.95 -8.67
N GLU A 66 0.76 -5.72 -8.30
CA GLU A 66 0.88 -7.03 -7.68
C GLU A 66 0.10 -8.05 -8.49
N TRP A 67 0.66 -9.25 -8.61
CA TRP A 67 0.03 -10.39 -9.29
C TRP A 67 0.38 -11.69 -8.56
N PRO A 68 -0.30 -12.79 -8.83
CA PRO A 68 0.06 -14.08 -8.25
C PRO A 68 1.52 -14.44 -8.55
N GLY A 69 2.34 -14.54 -7.51
CA GLY A 69 3.76 -14.89 -7.61
C GLY A 69 4.71 -13.72 -7.89
N GLY A 70 4.25 -12.44 -7.79
CA GLY A 70 5.17 -11.33 -7.96
C GLY A 70 4.60 -9.95 -7.69
N CYS A 71 5.47 -8.98 -7.68
CA CYS A 71 5.13 -7.56 -7.60
C CYS A 71 6.12 -6.70 -8.36
N GLY A 72 5.72 -5.48 -8.65
CA GLY A 72 6.54 -4.52 -9.35
C GLY A 72 6.08 -3.09 -9.13
N ARG A 73 6.72 -2.19 -9.84
CA ARG A 73 6.44 -0.76 -9.82
C ARG A 73 6.04 -0.30 -11.22
N ILE A 74 5.00 0.51 -11.30
CA ILE A 74 4.58 1.18 -12.53
C ILE A 74 4.66 2.71 -12.40
N GLY A 75 4.76 3.37 -13.56
CA GLY A 75 4.81 4.83 -13.69
C GLY A 75 6.23 5.36 -13.92
N PRO A 76 6.38 6.52 -14.58
CA PRO A 76 5.31 7.37 -15.13
C PRO A 76 4.62 6.80 -16.38
N LEU A 77 3.50 7.43 -16.78
CA LEU A 77 2.80 7.13 -18.01
C LEU A 77 3.68 7.43 -19.20
N VAL A 78 3.70 6.52 -20.19
CA VAL A 78 4.41 6.66 -21.45
C VAL A 78 3.46 7.08 -22.57
N ALA A 79 2.28 6.45 -22.63
CA ALA A 79 1.25 6.75 -23.59
C ALA A 79 -0.12 6.37 -23.06
N GLU A 80 -1.14 7.08 -23.53
CA GLU A 80 -2.54 6.84 -23.18
C GLU A 80 -3.37 6.76 -24.45
N GLN A 81 -4.21 5.73 -24.55
CA GLN A 81 -5.17 5.49 -25.61
C GLN A 81 -6.56 5.23 -25.00
N ALA A 82 -7.59 5.19 -25.82
CA ALA A 82 -8.95 5.01 -25.33
C ALA A 82 -9.14 3.70 -24.54
N ASP A 83 -8.52 2.60 -25.00
CA ASP A 83 -8.67 1.25 -24.48
C ASP A 83 -7.50 0.81 -23.59
N ARG A 84 -6.37 1.50 -23.62
CA ARG A 84 -5.13 1.11 -22.93
C ARG A 84 -4.30 2.26 -22.41
N VAL A 85 -3.48 1.94 -21.42
CA VAL A 85 -2.45 2.83 -20.85
C VAL A 85 -1.12 2.09 -20.91
N LEU A 86 -0.10 2.72 -21.49
CA LEU A 86 1.29 2.24 -21.45
C LEU A 86 2.04 3.01 -20.37
N THR A 87 2.64 2.31 -19.44
CA THR A 87 3.40 2.89 -18.33
C THR A 87 4.78 2.25 -18.22
N ARG A 88 5.74 2.97 -17.63
CA ARG A 88 7.03 2.38 -17.23
C ARG A 88 6.77 1.27 -16.22
N PHE A 89 7.59 0.22 -16.29
CA PHE A 89 7.46 -0.95 -15.44
C PHE A 89 8.83 -1.42 -14.96
N ALA A 90 8.90 -1.85 -13.73
CA ALA A 90 10.05 -2.52 -13.15
C ALA A 90 9.57 -3.63 -12.22
N ILE A 91 10.09 -4.82 -12.40
CA ILE A 91 9.81 -5.97 -11.53
C ILE A 91 10.62 -5.79 -10.25
N ALA A 92 9.97 -5.96 -9.11
CA ALA A 92 10.62 -6.04 -7.80
C ALA A 92 10.80 -7.50 -7.37
N SER A 93 9.84 -8.37 -7.69
CA SER A 93 9.93 -9.81 -7.43
C SER A 93 9.06 -10.62 -8.39
N GLY A 94 9.41 -11.90 -8.60
CA GLY A 94 8.63 -12.84 -9.39
C GLY A 94 8.85 -12.72 -10.91
N THR A 95 7.97 -13.36 -11.67
CA THR A 95 7.94 -13.31 -13.14
C THR A 95 6.92 -12.28 -13.63
N PRO A 96 7.07 -11.71 -14.86
CA PRO A 96 6.12 -10.75 -15.39
C PRO A 96 4.66 -11.23 -15.35
N PRO A 97 3.68 -10.35 -15.10
CA PRO A 97 2.26 -10.72 -15.11
C PRO A 97 1.79 -11.00 -16.55
N ASP A 98 0.95 -12.02 -16.70
CA ASP A 98 0.44 -12.48 -17.99
C ASP A 98 -1.04 -12.13 -18.27
N SER A 99 -1.83 -11.84 -17.25
CA SER A 99 -3.28 -11.66 -17.42
C SER A 99 -3.90 -10.55 -16.56
N THR A 100 -3.78 -10.65 -15.26
CA THR A 100 -4.37 -9.69 -14.32
C THR A 100 -3.40 -9.34 -13.19
N ALA A 101 -3.48 -8.09 -12.73
CA ALA A 101 -2.70 -7.60 -11.62
C ALA A 101 -3.52 -6.61 -10.78
N ARG A 102 -3.12 -6.36 -9.56
CA ARG A 102 -3.75 -5.39 -8.67
C ARG A 102 -2.90 -4.12 -8.59
N LEU A 103 -3.49 -2.97 -8.83
CA LEU A 103 -2.83 -1.69 -8.59
C LEU A 103 -2.99 -1.31 -7.11
N ALA A 104 -1.89 -1.06 -6.43
CA ALA A 104 -1.82 -0.72 -5.02
C ALA A 104 -0.97 0.53 -4.79
N GLY A 105 -1.14 1.17 -3.63
CA GLY A 105 -0.32 2.32 -3.23
C GLY A 105 1.13 1.94 -2.90
N PHE A 106 1.34 0.70 -2.51
CA PHE A 106 2.64 0.12 -2.14
C PHE A 106 2.61 -1.40 -2.35
N ALA A 107 3.78 -2.03 -2.47
CA ALA A 107 3.93 -3.48 -2.51
C ALA A 107 4.34 -3.97 -1.11
N PRO A 108 3.53 -4.81 -0.44
CA PRO A 108 3.76 -5.20 0.97
C PRO A 108 5.12 -5.86 1.24
N ASP A 109 5.64 -6.60 0.27
CA ASP A 109 6.89 -7.35 0.38
C ASP A 109 8.12 -6.59 -0.17
N ALA A 110 7.94 -5.35 -0.63
CA ALA A 110 9.04 -4.53 -1.11
C ALA A 110 9.81 -3.89 0.04
N ASP A 111 11.10 -3.64 -0.18
CA ASP A 111 12.00 -2.89 0.67
C ASP A 111 12.74 -1.81 -0.14
N PRO A 112 13.51 -0.89 0.48
CA PRO A 112 14.23 0.16 -0.23
C PRO A 112 15.20 -0.35 -1.30
N ARG A 113 15.80 -1.54 -1.11
CA ARG A 113 16.74 -2.12 -2.08
C ARG A 113 16.00 -2.70 -3.28
N THR A 114 14.98 -3.51 -3.05
CA THR A 114 14.18 -4.11 -4.13
C THR A 114 13.39 -3.07 -4.91
N TRP A 115 12.97 -1.99 -4.23
CA TRP A 115 12.11 -0.97 -4.84
C TRP A 115 12.88 0.13 -5.57
N PHE A 116 14.03 0.56 -5.03
CA PHE A 116 14.82 1.67 -5.58
C PHE A 116 16.27 1.31 -5.87
N GLY A 117 16.75 0.15 -5.46
CA GLY A 117 18.17 -0.17 -5.47
C GLY A 117 18.97 0.59 -4.39
N TRP A 118 18.31 1.05 -3.31
CA TRP A 118 18.96 1.83 -2.28
C TRP A 118 19.42 0.97 -1.10
N GLU A 119 20.60 1.27 -0.60
CA GLU A 119 21.09 0.65 0.63
C GLU A 119 20.31 1.15 1.85
N PHE A 120 20.07 0.23 2.76
CA PHE A 120 19.43 0.46 4.05
C PHE A 120 19.90 -0.59 5.06
N GLU A 121 19.71 -0.32 6.32
CA GLU A 121 20.00 -1.24 7.42
C GLU A 121 18.72 -1.69 8.10
N ASN A 122 18.66 -2.99 8.43
CA ASN A 122 17.64 -3.50 9.36
C ASN A 122 18.11 -3.22 10.78
N VAL A 123 17.37 -2.38 11.48
CA VAL A 123 17.66 -2.01 12.87
C VAL A 123 16.50 -2.42 13.77
N THR A 124 16.77 -2.48 15.08
CA THR A 124 15.76 -2.79 16.08
C THR A 124 15.66 -1.64 17.06
N VAL A 125 14.45 -1.11 17.23
CA VAL A 125 14.17 -0.04 18.20
C VAL A 125 13.59 -0.65 19.47
N PRO A 126 14.21 -0.48 20.64
CA PRO A 126 13.66 -0.93 21.90
C PRO A 126 12.35 -0.23 22.22
N SER A 127 11.35 -0.98 22.68
CA SER A 127 10.10 -0.40 23.15
C SER A 127 9.52 -1.14 24.34
N ARG A 128 8.53 -0.54 25.03
CA ARG A 128 7.85 -1.16 26.17
C ARG A 128 7.04 -2.41 25.80
N VAL A 129 6.67 -2.55 24.54
CA VAL A 129 5.89 -3.70 24.02
C VAL A 129 6.76 -4.74 23.32
N GLY A 130 8.08 -4.60 23.43
CA GLY A 130 9.07 -5.46 22.79
C GLY A 130 9.86 -4.75 21.70
N PRO A 131 10.83 -5.42 21.09
CA PRO A 131 11.66 -4.86 20.04
C PRO A 131 10.83 -4.61 18.78
N LEU A 132 10.97 -3.42 18.19
CA LEU A 132 10.32 -3.02 16.94
C LEU A 132 11.34 -3.08 15.81
N PRO A 133 11.14 -3.91 14.78
CA PRO A 133 12.00 -3.92 13.61
C PRO A 133 11.80 -2.64 12.81
N ALA A 134 12.88 -2.06 12.30
CA ALA A 134 12.84 -0.85 11.51
C ALA A 134 13.84 -0.91 10.35
N TRP A 135 13.60 -0.09 9.33
CA TRP A 135 14.58 0.22 8.30
C TRP A 135 15.23 1.56 8.60
N TRP A 136 16.54 1.57 8.58
CA TRP A 136 17.35 2.78 8.65
C TRP A 136 17.94 3.10 7.30
N ILE A 137 17.60 4.25 6.75
CA ILE A 137 18.15 4.78 5.51
C ILE A 137 18.98 6.01 5.86
N PRO A 138 20.30 5.97 5.66
CA PRO A 138 21.18 7.07 6.01
C PRO A 138 20.89 8.33 5.18
N GLY A 139 21.10 9.47 5.79
CA GLY A 139 21.01 10.80 5.18
C GLY A 139 22.21 11.66 5.59
N ARG A 140 22.21 12.91 5.17
CA ARG A 140 23.31 13.88 5.45
C ARG A 140 22.92 14.92 6.48
N ASP A 141 21.62 15.08 6.75
CA ASP A 141 21.09 16.04 7.71
C ASP A 141 21.08 15.44 9.14
N SER A 142 21.04 16.30 10.14
CA SER A 142 20.86 15.93 11.55
C SER A 142 19.39 15.74 11.92
N THR A 143 18.47 16.25 11.12
CA THR A 143 17.02 16.09 11.28
C THR A 143 16.57 14.78 10.67
N TRP A 144 15.83 13.98 11.42
CA TRP A 144 15.37 12.67 10.98
C TRP A 144 13.90 12.70 10.52
N ALA A 145 13.59 11.94 9.51
CA ALA A 145 12.22 11.58 9.16
C ALA A 145 11.89 10.22 9.77
N ILE A 146 10.89 10.17 10.65
CA ILE A 146 10.41 8.92 11.25
C ILE A 146 9.07 8.58 10.61
N PHE A 147 8.97 7.38 10.07
CA PHE A 147 7.76 6.87 9.42
C PHE A 147 7.12 5.79 10.26
N VAL A 148 5.80 5.84 10.29
CA VAL A 148 4.95 4.87 10.99
C VAL A 148 3.82 4.53 10.03
N HIS A 149 3.72 3.27 9.62
CA HIS A 149 2.68 2.83 8.67
C HIS A 149 1.28 2.89 9.27
N GLY A 150 0.27 2.99 8.43
CA GLY A 150 -1.14 2.92 8.83
C GLY A 150 -1.53 1.51 9.28
N ARG A 151 -2.75 1.40 9.85
CA ARG A 151 -3.35 0.11 10.14
C ARG A 151 -3.49 -0.72 8.86
N ALA A 152 -3.28 -2.03 8.96
CA ALA A 152 -3.32 -2.95 7.83
C ALA A 152 -2.31 -2.65 6.69
N ALA A 153 -1.31 -1.82 6.97
CA ALA A 153 -0.18 -1.56 6.10
C ALA A 153 1.11 -2.15 6.67
N THR A 154 2.17 -2.12 5.91
CA THR A 154 3.50 -2.54 6.30
C THR A 154 4.47 -1.36 6.14
N ARG A 155 5.72 -1.52 6.58
CA ARG A 155 6.80 -0.56 6.34
C ARG A 155 6.91 -0.16 4.86
N ALA A 156 6.60 -1.06 3.94
CA ALA A 156 6.63 -0.77 2.51
C ALA A 156 5.70 0.37 2.07
N GLU A 157 4.72 0.78 2.90
CA GLU A 157 3.84 1.93 2.60
C GLU A 157 4.64 3.22 2.45
N MET A 158 5.71 3.41 3.22
CA MET A 158 6.54 4.61 3.15
C MET A 158 7.36 4.72 1.87
N LEU A 159 7.60 3.60 1.15
CA LEU A 159 8.41 3.63 -0.07
C LEU A 159 7.91 4.68 -1.08
N ARG A 160 6.62 4.97 -1.12
CA ARG A 160 6.04 6.01 -1.97
C ARG A 160 6.47 7.44 -1.58
N MET A 161 6.82 7.66 -0.32
CA MET A 161 7.21 8.98 0.21
C MET A 161 8.73 9.14 0.31
N LEU A 162 9.44 8.06 0.48
CA LEU A 162 10.89 8.01 0.73
C LEU A 162 11.73 8.84 -0.27
N PRO A 163 11.42 8.87 -1.60
CA PRO A 163 12.19 9.68 -2.53
C PRO A 163 12.20 11.18 -2.21
N ALA A 164 11.08 11.73 -1.73
CA ALA A 164 10.99 13.15 -1.38
C ALA A 164 11.89 13.50 -0.18
N TYR A 165 11.87 12.67 0.86
CA TYR A 165 12.67 12.89 2.06
C TYR A 165 14.18 12.66 1.80
N ARG A 166 14.50 11.67 0.99
CA ARG A 166 15.88 11.44 0.56
C ARG A 166 16.43 12.62 -0.28
N ALA A 167 15.61 13.21 -1.16
CA ALA A 167 15.98 14.39 -1.93
C ALA A 167 16.33 15.59 -1.02
N LEU A 168 15.69 15.69 0.15
CA LEU A 168 16.00 16.68 1.19
C LEU A 168 17.27 16.32 2.00
N GLY A 169 17.85 15.13 1.79
CA GLY A 169 19.03 14.68 2.51
C GLY A 169 18.76 14.14 3.91
N LEU A 170 17.49 13.95 4.28
CA LEU A 170 17.10 13.51 5.61
C LEU A 170 17.40 12.02 5.81
N PRO A 171 18.01 11.61 6.92
CA PRO A 171 17.98 10.22 7.37
C PRO A 171 16.55 9.80 7.65
N CYS A 172 16.22 8.57 7.28
CA CYS A 172 14.86 8.05 7.43
C CYS A 172 14.85 6.79 8.31
N LEU A 173 13.94 6.76 9.28
CA LEU A 173 13.68 5.60 10.12
C LEU A 173 12.24 5.16 9.91
N ASP A 174 12.04 3.95 9.44
CA ASP A 174 10.72 3.37 9.19
C ASP A 174 10.43 2.22 10.14
N LEU A 175 9.48 2.41 11.01
CA LEU A 175 9.13 1.50 12.09
C LEU A 175 8.01 0.53 11.68
N ALA A 176 8.22 -0.76 11.96
CA ALA A 176 7.11 -1.69 12.04
C ALA A 176 6.60 -1.74 13.49
N TYR A 177 5.30 -1.58 13.66
CA TYR A 177 4.64 -1.79 14.96
C TYR A 177 3.53 -2.84 14.83
N ARG A 178 3.08 -3.34 15.97
CA ARG A 178 2.00 -4.35 16.06
C ARG A 178 0.64 -3.69 16.23
#